data_2b4717a9056b1854810cb299d74c0ec2
#
_entry.id   2b4717a9056b1854810cb299d74c0ec2
#
_cell.length_a   1.000
_cell.length_b   1.000
_cell.length_c   1.000
_cell.angle_alpha   90.00
_cell.angle_beta   90.00
_cell.angle_gamma   90.00
#
_symmetry.space_group_name_H-M   'P 1'
#
loop_
_entity.id
_entity.type
_entity.pdbx_description
1 polymer ?
#
loop_
_entity_poly.entity_id
_entity_poly.type
_entity_poly.pdbx_seq_one_letter_code
_entity_poly.pdbx_strand_id
1 'polypeptide(L)'
;MDGWHETEIRVRYAETDKMGIVHHSNYLIWFEAGRSDLCRARGFSYKEMEERDDALMVVAESYVRYKSPAFYEDILHIRTRVAEVRSRSIRFIYEVFRQTDNAVIAEGETLHVVTDTNKKVKLIPDSYKTLLTSTGGPLMTFPQDQAPR
;
A
#
# COMPACT_ATOMS: atom_id res chain seq x y z
N MET A 1 9.24 12.60 -10.37
CA MET A 1 8.72 11.44 -9.63
C MET A 1 7.29 11.18 -10.07
N ASP A 2 6.94 9.95 -10.17
CA ASP A 2 5.65 9.51 -10.70
C ASP A 2 4.66 9.16 -9.60
N GLY A 3 4.93 9.57 -8.36
CA GLY A 3 4.05 9.31 -7.23
C GLY A 3 4.32 8.00 -6.51
N TRP A 4 5.26 7.20 -6.98
CA TRP A 4 5.64 5.98 -6.30
C TRP A 4 6.52 6.29 -5.09
N HIS A 5 6.25 5.60 -4.01
CA HIS A 5 7.08 5.64 -2.80
C HIS A 5 7.67 4.25 -2.59
N GLU A 6 8.93 4.19 -2.20
CA GLU A 6 9.64 2.92 -2.06
C GLU A 6 9.96 2.64 -0.61
N THR A 7 9.66 1.42 -0.16
CA THR A 7 9.97 0.95 1.18
C THR A 7 10.79 -0.32 1.05
N GLU A 8 11.91 -0.38 1.77
CA GLU A 8 12.78 -1.54 1.72
C GLU A 8 12.41 -2.53 2.83
N ILE A 9 12.32 -3.80 2.46
CA ILE A 9 12.02 -4.90 3.38
C ILE A 9 13.09 -5.98 3.20
N ARG A 10 13.64 -6.48 4.31
CA ARG A 10 14.46 -7.69 4.27
C ARG A 10 13.61 -8.85 4.72
N VAL A 11 13.53 -9.90 3.92
CA VAL A 11 12.72 -11.08 4.25
C VAL A 11 13.29 -11.76 5.49
N ARG A 12 12.46 -11.98 6.48
CA ARG A 12 12.84 -12.64 7.73
C ARG A 12 12.51 -14.13 7.65
N TYR A 13 13.25 -14.93 8.42
CA TYR A 13 13.02 -16.36 8.49
C TYR A 13 11.58 -16.68 8.85
N ALA A 14 11.00 -15.92 9.79
CA ALA A 14 9.63 -16.12 10.24
C ALA A 14 8.59 -15.90 9.13
N GLU A 15 8.98 -15.28 8.04
CA GLU A 15 8.06 -14.98 6.92
C GLU A 15 8.05 -16.08 5.86
N THR A 16 8.91 -17.09 6.01
CA THR A 16 8.97 -18.18 5.05
C THR A 16 8.09 -19.35 5.47
N ASP A 17 7.71 -20.17 4.51
CA ASP A 17 6.89 -21.34 4.77
C ASP A 17 7.73 -22.61 4.56
N LYS A 18 7.08 -23.77 4.67
CA LYS A 18 7.77 -25.04 4.56
C LYS A 18 8.40 -25.26 3.19
N MET A 19 7.92 -24.58 2.15
CA MET A 19 8.50 -24.65 0.81
C MET A 19 9.77 -23.81 0.68
N GLY A 20 10.12 -23.06 1.71
CA GLY A 20 11.32 -22.22 1.70
C GLY A 20 11.12 -20.88 1.03
N ILE A 21 9.90 -20.51 0.72
CA ILE A 21 9.59 -19.21 0.10
C ILE A 21 8.74 -18.40 1.06
N VAL A 22 8.63 -17.11 0.78
CA VAL A 22 7.79 -16.21 1.58
C VAL A 22 6.35 -16.70 1.51
N HIS A 23 5.73 -16.84 2.70
CA HIS A 23 4.31 -17.21 2.78
C HIS A 23 3.47 -16.07 2.22
N HIS A 24 2.46 -16.43 1.44
CA HIS A 24 1.67 -15.45 0.68
C HIS A 24 1.02 -14.38 1.55
N SER A 25 0.71 -14.67 2.81
CA SER A 25 0.06 -13.70 3.70
C SER A 25 0.94 -12.49 4.02
N ASN A 26 2.26 -12.63 3.88
CA ASN A 26 3.16 -11.54 4.25
C ASN A 26 3.10 -10.35 3.29
N TYR A 27 2.67 -10.57 2.06
CA TYR A 27 2.59 -9.49 1.09
C TYR A 27 1.58 -8.43 1.49
N LEU A 28 0.45 -8.83 2.07
CA LEU A 28 -0.53 -7.87 2.58
C LEU A 28 0.02 -7.06 3.74
N ILE A 29 0.84 -7.68 4.59
CA ILE A 29 1.50 -6.97 5.69
C ILE A 29 2.50 -5.95 5.13
N TRP A 30 3.24 -6.33 4.11
CA TRP A 30 4.21 -5.43 3.48
C TRP A 30 3.52 -4.29 2.73
N PHE A 31 2.35 -4.54 2.14
CA PHE A 31 1.55 -3.48 1.54
C PHE A 31 1.14 -2.45 2.59
N GLU A 32 0.78 -2.91 3.77
CA GLU A 32 0.46 -2.02 4.88
C GLU A 32 1.69 -1.16 5.25
N ALA A 33 2.85 -1.79 5.36
CA ALA A 33 4.08 -1.05 5.65
C ALA A 33 4.35 0.00 4.58
N GLY A 34 4.14 -0.36 3.31
CA GLY A 34 4.37 0.55 2.20
C GLY A 34 3.44 1.75 2.21
N ARG A 35 2.14 1.53 2.41
CA ARG A 35 1.21 2.66 2.42
C ARG A 35 1.35 3.53 3.66
N SER A 36 1.67 2.93 4.81
CA SER A 36 1.94 3.71 6.01
C SER A 36 3.14 4.62 5.83
N ASP A 37 4.17 4.07 5.19
CA ASP A 37 5.40 4.80 4.92
C ASP A 37 5.15 5.93 3.91
N LEU A 38 4.35 5.65 2.88
CA LEU A 38 3.95 6.67 1.91
C LEU A 38 3.22 7.82 2.60
N CYS A 39 2.29 7.51 3.50
CA CYS A 39 1.53 8.54 4.21
C CYS A 39 2.46 9.41 5.05
N ARG A 40 3.42 8.81 5.76
CA ARG A 40 4.38 9.57 6.54
C ARG A 40 5.23 10.46 5.64
N ALA A 41 5.61 9.97 4.47
CA ALA A 41 6.34 10.77 3.50
C ALA A 41 5.53 11.94 2.98
N ARG A 42 4.20 11.82 2.98
CA ARG A 42 3.29 12.89 2.56
C ARG A 42 2.94 13.84 3.72
N GLY A 43 3.42 13.56 4.92
CA GLY A 43 3.30 14.48 6.05
C GLY A 43 2.25 14.12 7.08
N PHE A 44 1.72 12.91 7.07
CA PHE A 44 0.76 12.50 8.10
C PHE A 44 0.91 11.01 8.39
N SER A 45 0.29 10.57 9.48
CA SER A 45 0.28 9.15 9.83
C SER A 45 -1.16 8.68 10.05
N TYR A 46 -1.36 7.37 9.92
CA TYR A 46 -2.66 6.78 10.25
C TYR A 46 -3.04 7.09 11.69
N LYS A 47 -2.04 7.07 12.59
CA LYS A 47 -2.27 7.36 14.00
C LYS A 47 -2.86 8.76 14.17
N GLU A 48 -2.33 9.74 13.46
CA GLU A 48 -2.86 11.10 13.51
C GLU A 48 -4.29 11.19 12.97
N MET A 49 -4.55 10.53 11.84
CA MET A 49 -5.89 10.51 11.28
C MET A 49 -6.88 9.93 12.29
N GLU A 50 -6.49 8.84 12.93
CA GLU A 50 -7.38 8.14 13.86
C GLU A 50 -7.62 8.94 15.12
N GLU A 51 -6.56 9.49 15.70
CA GLU A 51 -6.65 10.16 17.00
C GLU A 51 -7.19 11.58 16.90
N ARG A 52 -6.83 12.31 15.86
CA ARG A 52 -7.19 13.74 15.75
C ARG A 52 -8.49 13.95 14.98
N ASP A 53 -8.75 13.13 13.97
CA ASP A 53 -9.86 13.39 13.06
C ASP A 53 -10.88 12.26 13.02
N ASP A 54 -10.71 11.26 13.87
CA ASP A 54 -11.61 10.11 13.92
C ASP A 54 -11.85 9.53 12.53
N ALA A 55 -10.78 9.40 11.76
CA ALA A 55 -10.83 8.87 10.40
C ALA A 55 -9.95 7.63 10.34
N LEU A 56 -10.57 6.49 10.09
CA LEU A 56 -9.90 5.20 10.01
C LEU A 56 -9.98 4.70 8.57
N MET A 57 -8.85 4.20 8.06
CA MET A 57 -8.82 3.62 6.72
C MET A 57 -9.00 2.11 6.81
N VAL A 58 -10.21 1.66 6.59
CA VAL A 58 -10.57 0.25 6.71
C VAL A 58 -10.34 -0.44 5.36
N VAL A 59 -9.67 -1.57 5.37
CA VAL A 59 -9.47 -2.35 4.14
C VAL A 59 -10.79 -2.96 3.72
N ALA A 60 -11.29 -2.56 2.55
CA ALA A 60 -12.52 -3.10 1.98
C ALA A 60 -12.21 -4.20 0.97
N GLU A 61 -11.12 -4.07 0.22
CA GLU A 61 -10.72 -5.08 -0.77
C GLU A 61 -9.21 -5.14 -0.79
N SER A 62 -8.68 -6.33 -1.01
CA SER A 62 -7.25 -6.52 -1.24
C SER A 62 -7.06 -7.55 -2.34
N TYR A 63 -6.05 -7.30 -3.18
CA TYR A 63 -5.73 -8.17 -4.29
C TYR A 63 -4.24 -8.30 -4.40
N VAL A 64 -3.76 -9.52 -4.57
CA VAL A 64 -2.33 -9.80 -4.74
C VAL A 64 -2.16 -10.79 -5.88
N ARG A 65 -1.25 -10.46 -6.78
CA ARG A 65 -0.81 -11.39 -7.81
C ARG A 65 0.63 -11.76 -7.53
N TYR A 66 0.89 -13.06 -7.37
CA TYR A 66 2.21 -13.58 -7.06
C TYR A 66 2.90 -13.95 -8.36
N LYS A 67 4.06 -13.36 -8.63
CA LYS A 67 4.77 -13.54 -9.89
C LYS A 67 5.97 -14.45 -9.75
N SER A 68 6.76 -14.26 -8.69
CA SER A 68 7.97 -15.03 -8.43
C SER A 68 8.14 -15.19 -6.93
N PRO A 69 8.77 -16.30 -6.50
CA PRO A 69 8.98 -16.48 -5.06
C PRO A 69 10.07 -15.56 -4.53
N ALA A 70 9.93 -15.15 -3.28
CA ALA A 70 10.97 -14.48 -2.55
C ALA A 70 11.47 -15.40 -1.45
N PHE A 71 12.72 -15.20 -1.02
CA PHE A 71 13.42 -16.12 -0.14
C PHE A 71 13.98 -15.40 1.07
N TYR A 72 14.30 -16.18 2.09
CA TYR A 72 14.93 -15.66 3.30
C TYR A 72 16.13 -14.78 2.95
N GLU A 73 16.23 -13.62 3.60
CA GLU A 73 17.28 -12.62 3.42
C GLU A 73 17.23 -11.84 2.11
N ASP A 74 16.29 -12.11 1.23
CA ASP A 74 16.10 -11.24 0.08
C ASP A 74 15.77 -9.83 0.55
N ILE A 75 16.32 -8.83 -0.16
CA ILE A 75 15.93 -7.44 0.04
C ILE A 75 14.92 -7.10 -1.05
N LEU A 76 13.75 -6.68 -0.61
CA LEU A 76 12.64 -6.37 -1.50
C LEU A 76 12.33 -4.89 -1.40
N HIS A 77 11.91 -4.31 -2.51
CA HIS A 77 11.43 -2.93 -2.56
C HIS A 77 9.93 -2.97 -2.79
N ILE A 78 9.19 -2.42 -1.83
CA ILE A 78 7.73 -2.32 -1.91
C ILE A 78 7.44 -0.93 -2.45
N ARG A 79 7.03 -0.85 -3.69
CA ARG A 79 6.67 0.42 -4.33
C ARG A 79 5.18 0.61 -4.17
N THR A 80 4.78 1.74 -3.63
CA THR A 80 3.40 2.07 -3.32
C THR A 80 3.02 3.38 -3.98
N ARG A 81 1.82 3.45 -4.54
CA ARG A 81 1.31 4.68 -5.13
C ARG A 81 -0.18 4.81 -4.80
N VAL A 82 -0.61 6.05 -4.59
CA VAL A 82 -2.04 6.34 -4.50
C VAL A 82 -2.59 6.32 -5.90
N ALA A 83 -3.48 5.37 -6.18
CA ALA A 83 -4.06 5.22 -7.51
C ALA A 83 -5.31 6.09 -7.67
N GLU A 84 -6.09 6.26 -6.60
CA GLU A 84 -7.32 7.02 -6.68
C GLU A 84 -7.74 7.47 -5.28
N VAL A 85 -8.23 8.71 -5.17
CA VAL A 85 -8.84 9.20 -3.95
C VAL A 85 -10.23 9.70 -4.33
N ARG A 86 -11.25 9.12 -3.72
CA ARG A 86 -12.63 9.56 -3.87
C ARG A 86 -13.06 10.24 -2.58
N SER A 87 -14.33 10.60 -2.50
CA SER A 87 -14.80 11.32 -1.32
C SER A 87 -14.76 10.49 -0.04
N ARG A 88 -14.89 9.17 -0.14
CA ARG A 88 -14.95 8.28 1.03
C ARG A 88 -14.03 7.07 0.92
N SER A 89 -13.21 7.00 -0.13
CA SER A 89 -12.37 5.83 -0.35
C SER A 89 -11.04 6.20 -0.99
N ILE A 90 -10.04 5.35 -0.77
CA ILE A 90 -8.69 5.50 -1.30
C ILE A 90 -8.25 4.16 -1.85
N ARG A 91 -7.65 4.18 -3.04
CA ARG A 91 -7.08 2.97 -3.64
C ARG A 91 -5.58 3.15 -3.75
N PHE A 92 -4.84 2.17 -3.23
CA PHE A 92 -3.38 2.10 -3.38
C PHE A 92 -3.05 0.94 -4.31
N ILE A 93 -1.95 1.09 -5.04
CA ILE A 93 -1.39 0.00 -5.83
C ILE A 93 0.06 -0.22 -5.41
N TYR A 94 0.51 -1.46 -5.59
CA TYR A 94 1.82 -1.90 -5.09
C TYR A 94 2.52 -2.76 -6.12
N GLU A 95 3.86 -2.62 -6.13
CA GLU A 95 4.74 -3.52 -6.88
C GLU A 95 5.87 -3.92 -5.95
N VAL A 96 6.21 -5.20 -5.95
CA VAL A 96 7.29 -5.72 -5.11
C VAL A 96 8.39 -6.24 -6.02
N PHE A 97 9.61 -5.70 -5.84
CA PHE A 97 10.78 -6.10 -6.64
C PHE A 97 11.87 -6.63 -5.74
N ARG A 98 12.61 -7.63 -6.23
CA ARG A 98 13.83 -8.09 -5.55
C ARG A 98 15.00 -7.22 -5.97
N GLN A 99 15.77 -6.76 -4.99
CA GLN A 99 16.86 -5.82 -5.25
C GLN A 99 17.95 -6.41 -6.14
N THR A 100 18.30 -7.67 -5.94
CA THR A 100 19.47 -8.23 -6.60
C THR A 100 19.33 -8.41 -8.10
N ASP A 101 18.13 -8.79 -8.57
CA ASP A 101 17.90 -9.09 -9.99
C ASP A 101 16.75 -8.28 -10.58
N ASN A 102 16.16 -7.39 -9.77
CA ASN A 102 15.04 -6.57 -10.19
C ASN A 102 13.82 -7.39 -10.66
N ALA A 103 13.72 -8.62 -10.19
CA ALA A 103 12.59 -9.49 -10.54
C ALA A 103 11.31 -8.96 -9.91
N VAL A 104 10.22 -9.01 -10.67
CA VAL A 104 8.91 -8.67 -10.11
C VAL A 104 8.43 -9.85 -9.28
N ILE A 105 8.28 -9.62 -8.00
CA ILE A 105 7.89 -10.68 -7.06
C ILE A 105 6.38 -10.73 -6.93
N ALA A 106 5.73 -9.58 -6.81
CA ALA A 106 4.27 -9.51 -6.65
C ALA A 106 3.76 -8.14 -7.06
N GLU A 107 2.47 -8.09 -7.35
CA GLU A 107 1.74 -6.86 -7.61
C GLU A 107 0.45 -6.91 -6.83
N GLY A 108 -0.10 -5.76 -6.48
CA GLY A 108 -1.34 -5.77 -5.74
C GLY A 108 -2.03 -4.43 -5.67
N GLU A 109 -3.19 -4.45 -5.08
CA GLU A 109 -3.91 -3.23 -4.77
C GLU A 109 -4.79 -3.43 -3.54
N THR A 110 -5.07 -2.34 -2.84
CA THR A 110 -6.00 -2.33 -1.72
C THR A 110 -6.94 -1.15 -1.87
N LEU A 111 -8.20 -1.39 -1.56
CA LEU A 111 -9.21 -0.34 -1.50
C LEU A 111 -9.57 -0.13 -0.04
N HIS A 112 -9.56 1.12 0.38
CA HIS A 112 -9.86 1.50 1.76
C HIS A 112 -11.06 2.41 1.79
N VAL A 113 -11.98 2.13 2.72
CA VAL A 113 -13.11 3.00 2.99
C VAL A 113 -12.83 3.72 4.30
N VAL A 114 -13.07 5.02 4.33
CA VAL A 114 -12.81 5.81 5.54
C VAL A 114 -14.05 5.78 6.42
N THR A 115 -13.84 5.46 7.70
CA THR A 115 -14.92 5.39 8.69
C THR A 115 -14.53 6.16 9.93
N ASP A 116 -15.52 6.38 10.82
CA ASP A 116 -15.24 6.82 12.18
C ASP A 116 -15.03 5.60 13.10
N THR A 117 -14.80 5.85 14.39
CA THR A 117 -14.59 4.76 15.36
C THR A 117 -15.86 3.94 15.58
N ASN A 118 -17.02 4.46 15.20
CA ASN A 118 -18.29 3.73 15.28
C ASN A 118 -18.56 2.94 14.01
N LYS A 119 -17.57 2.82 13.12
CA LYS A 119 -17.65 2.06 11.86
C LYS A 119 -18.61 2.65 10.85
N LYS A 120 -18.90 3.93 10.97
CA LYS A 120 -19.75 4.62 9.98
C LYS A 120 -18.86 5.26 8.93
N VAL A 121 -19.21 5.06 7.66
CA VAL A 121 -18.49 5.66 6.53
C VAL A 121 -18.59 7.17 6.62
N LYS A 122 -17.47 7.84 6.38
CA LYS A 122 -17.41 9.31 6.44
C LYS A 122 -16.56 9.85 5.32
N LEU A 123 -16.69 11.15 5.09
CA LEU A 123 -15.86 11.84 4.10
C LEU A 123 -14.42 11.90 4.58
N ILE A 124 -13.49 11.76 3.64
CA ILE A 124 -12.07 11.95 3.92
C ILE A 124 -11.87 13.43 4.21
N PRO A 125 -11.27 13.79 5.36
CA PRO A 125 -10.99 15.22 5.63
C PRO A 125 -10.12 15.80 4.52
N ASP A 126 -10.43 17.04 4.10
CA ASP A 126 -9.78 17.68 2.98
C ASP A 126 -8.27 17.76 3.11
N SER A 127 -7.77 17.96 4.34
CA SER A 127 -6.33 18.05 4.58
C SER A 127 -5.61 16.77 4.15
N TYR A 128 -6.20 15.61 4.42
CA TYR A 128 -5.60 14.33 4.03
C TYR A 128 -5.74 14.08 2.53
N LYS A 129 -6.89 14.46 1.95
CA LYS A 129 -7.06 14.37 0.50
C LYS A 129 -5.97 15.15 -0.22
N THR A 130 -5.70 16.35 0.24
CA THR A 130 -4.67 17.20 -0.35
C THR A 130 -3.30 16.53 -0.25
N LEU A 131 -2.96 16.00 0.92
CA LEU A 131 -1.67 15.34 1.12
C LEU A 131 -1.53 14.09 0.27
N LEU A 132 -2.59 13.32 0.15
CA LEU A 132 -2.56 12.09 -0.65
C LEU A 132 -2.40 12.36 -2.14
N THR A 133 -2.88 13.49 -2.62
CA THR A 133 -2.84 13.83 -4.05
C THR A 133 -1.74 14.81 -4.41
N SER A 134 -1.02 15.39 -3.43
CA SER A 134 -0.14 16.53 -3.67
C SER A 134 1.19 16.19 -4.30
N THR A 135 1.69 14.99 -4.07
CA THR A 135 3.06 14.63 -4.45
C THR A 135 3.05 13.83 -5.73
N GLY A 136 3.88 14.22 -6.66
CA GLY A 136 3.98 13.52 -7.92
C GLY A 136 3.00 13.98 -8.97
N GLY A 137 2.36 15.13 -8.76
CA GLY A 137 1.48 15.73 -9.74
C GLY A 137 0.02 15.31 -9.58
N PRO A 138 -0.75 15.39 -10.65
CA PRO A 138 -2.19 15.13 -10.57
C PRO A 138 -2.48 13.69 -10.17
N LEU A 139 -3.61 13.52 -9.50
CA LEU A 139 -4.09 12.20 -9.17
C LEU A 139 -4.33 11.41 -10.46
N MET A 140 -3.83 10.20 -10.49
CA MET A 140 -3.96 9.35 -11.66
C MET A 140 -4.93 8.23 -11.36
N THR A 141 -5.85 8.01 -12.30
CA THR A 141 -6.68 6.83 -12.27
C THR A 141 -5.88 5.68 -12.87
N PHE A 142 -5.82 4.59 -12.16
CA PHE A 142 -5.07 3.44 -12.62
C PHE A 142 -5.85 2.74 -13.73
N PRO A 143 -5.29 2.64 -14.95
CA PRO A 143 -5.99 1.98 -16.04
C PRO A 143 -6.33 0.54 -15.70
N GLN A 144 -7.46 0.06 -16.19
CA GLN A 144 -7.93 -1.29 -15.90
C GLN A 144 -6.94 -2.36 -16.31
N ASP A 145 -6.31 -2.17 -17.45
CA ASP A 145 -5.34 -3.13 -17.97
C ASP A 145 -4.02 -3.11 -17.20
N GLN A 146 -3.79 -2.11 -16.37
CA GLN A 146 -2.59 -2.00 -15.54
C GLN A 146 -2.89 -2.28 -14.08
N ALA A 147 -4.15 -2.32 -13.70
CA ALA A 147 -4.53 -2.62 -12.32
C ALA A 147 -4.41 -4.12 -12.09
N PRO A 148 -3.94 -4.54 -10.90
CA PRO A 148 -3.99 -5.96 -10.54
C PRO A 148 -5.42 -6.45 -10.51
N ARG A 149 -5.65 -7.63 -11.01
CA ARG A 149 -6.98 -8.22 -11.06
C ARG A 149 -6.95 -9.65 -10.57
#